data_44e66471d310a96b701afbcb5b5fd975
#
_entry.id   44e66471d310a96b701afbcb5b5fd975
#
_cell.length_a   1.000
_cell.length_b   1.000
_cell.length_c   1.000
_cell.angle_alpha   90.00
_cell.angle_beta   90.00
_cell.angle_gamma   90.00
#
_symmetry.space_group_name_H-M   'P 1'
#
loop_
_entity.id
_entity.type
_entity.pdbx_description
1 polymer ?
#
loop_
_entity_poly.entity_id
_entity_poly.type
_entity_poly.pdbx_seq_one_letter_code
_entity_poly.pdbx_strand_id
1 'polypeptide(L)'
;MVRDDLFFLRAWLRHYGRLLGRENCYIVNHGRGAAVALEAEGCNIIGIPGEHHKNFDMKRWRLLNGLVGGIKSYYDHIIVGDVDELLVLDPEAGVDLLEWLKTVPS
;
A
#
# COMPACT_ATOMS: atom_id res chain seq x y z
N MET A 1 -2.69 1.12 4.95
CA MET A 1 -3.59 0.49 5.94
C MET A 1 -5.02 0.86 5.62
N VAL A 2 -5.92 -0.10 5.66
CA VAL A 2 -7.31 0.06 5.23
C VAL A 2 -8.25 -0.44 6.31
N ARG A 3 -9.32 0.31 6.56
CA ARG A 3 -10.43 -0.11 7.42
C ARG A 3 -11.74 0.36 6.78
N ASP A 4 -12.45 -0.56 6.12
CA ASP A 4 -13.76 -0.34 5.47
C ASP A 4 -13.81 0.80 4.42
N ASP A 5 -12.66 1.28 3.96
CA ASP A 5 -12.55 2.39 3.00
C ASP A 5 -12.55 1.85 1.57
N LEU A 6 -13.63 1.18 1.16
CA LEU A 6 -13.67 0.51 -0.14
C LEU A 6 -13.53 1.45 -1.33
N PHE A 7 -14.10 2.66 -1.24
CA PHE A 7 -13.99 3.64 -2.32
C PHE A 7 -12.53 3.99 -2.60
N PHE A 8 -11.79 4.35 -1.57
CA PHE A 8 -10.37 4.69 -1.70
C PHE A 8 -9.50 3.48 -2.03
N LEU A 9 -9.84 2.31 -1.48
CA LEU A 9 -9.12 1.08 -1.79
C LEU A 9 -9.25 0.72 -3.27
N ARG A 10 -10.44 0.84 -3.85
CA ARG A 10 -10.63 0.59 -5.29
C ARG A 10 -9.82 1.54 -6.15
N ALA A 11 -9.79 2.83 -5.79
CA ALA A 11 -8.97 3.81 -6.50
C ALA A 11 -7.47 3.49 -6.37
N TRP A 12 -7.02 3.15 -5.17
CA TRP A 12 -5.66 2.76 -4.88
C TRP A 12 -5.24 1.53 -5.69
N LEU A 13 -6.08 0.50 -5.72
CA LEU A 13 -5.81 -0.73 -6.47
C LEU A 13 -5.82 -0.49 -7.98
N ARG A 14 -6.71 0.36 -8.46
CA ARG A 14 -6.74 0.73 -9.88
C ARG A 14 -5.46 1.42 -10.30
N HIS A 15 -4.93 2.25 -9.43
CA HIS A 15 -3.69 2.98 -9.69
C HIS A 15 -2.45 2.07 -9.56
N TYR A 16 -2.20 1.55 -8.37
CA TYR A 16 -0.99 0.76 -8.09
C TYR A 16 -1.05 -0.67 -8.62
N GLY A 17 -2.22 -1.27 -8.64
CA GLY A 17 -2.38 -2.62 -9.18
C GLY A 17 -2.04 -2.70 -10.66
N ARG A 18 -2.37 -1.65 -11.42
CA ARG A 18 -2.03 -1.58 -12.85
C ARG A 18 -0.55 -1.29 -13.07
N LEU A 19 0.02 -0.39 -12.27
CA LEU A 19 1.41 0.01 -12.43
C LEU A 19 2.40 -1.05 -11.98
N LEU A 20 2.12 -1.71 -10.85
CA LEU A 20 3.07 -2.57 -10.17
C LEU A 20 2.70 -4.05 -10.22
N GLY A 21 1.45 -4.37 -10.54
CA GLY A 21 0.89 -5.70 -10.39
C GLY A 21 0.37 -5.93 -8.97
N ARG A 22 -0.78 -6.59 -8.85
CA ARG A 22 -1.38 -6.84 -7.53
C ARG A 22 -0.49 -7.71 -6.64
N GLU A 23 0.30 -8.60 -7.24
CA GLU A 23 1.24 -9.45 -6.52
C GLU A 23 2.34 -8.66 -5.81
N ASN A 24 2.56 -7.42 -6.20
CA ASN A 24 3.53 -6.50 -5.59
C ASN A 24 2.87 -5.46 -4.67
N CYS A 25 1.56 -5.56 -4.47
CA CYS A 25 0.82 -4.67 -3.59
C CYS A 25 0.56 -5.34 -2.25
N TYR A 26 0.79 -4.62 -1.17
CA TYR A 26 0.61 -5.09 0.20
C TYR A 26 -0.46 -4.26 0.89
N ILE A 27 -1.52 -4.93 1.34
CA ILE A 27 -2.66 -4.28 2.00
C ILE A 27 -2.69 -4.70 3.45
N VAL A 28 -2.57 -3.72 4.36
CA VAL A 28 -2.77 -3.96 5.78
C VAL A 28 -4.27 -3.76 6.08
N ASN A 29 -4.96 -4.86 6.31
CA ASN A 29 -6.40 -4.89 6.55
C ASN A 29 -6.68 -4.74 8.04
N HIS A 30 -6.97 -3.52 8.46
CA HIS A 30 -7.26 -3.20 9.86
C HIS A 30 -8.67 -3.65 10.22
N GLY A 31 -8.78 -4.60 11.14
CA GLY A 31 -10.05 -5.20 11.52
C GLY A 31 -10.39 -6.47 10.75
N ARG A 32 -9.58 -6.88 9.79
CA ARG A 32 -9.76 -8.12 9.02
C ARG A 32 -11.11 -8.22 8.29
N GLY A 33 -11.63 -7.10 7.81
CA GLY A 33 -12.91 -7.08 7.13
C GLY A 33 -12.92 -7.93 5.85
N ALA A 34 -13.97 -8.72 5.66
CA ALA A 34 -14.11 -9.60 4.49
C ALA A 34 -14.23 -8.81 3.19
N ALA A 35 -14.90 -7.66 3.22
CA ALA A 35 -15.07 -6.83 2.02
C ALA A 35 -13.74 -6.31 1.49
N VAL A 36 -12.84 -5.90 2.38
CA VAL A 36 -11.49 -5.47 2.00
C VAL A 36 -10.71 -6.63 1.40
N ALA A 37 -10.78 -7.81 2.02
CA ALA A 37 -10.09 -9.00 1.52
C ALA A 37 -10.56 -9.39 0.12
N LEU A 38 -11.85 -9.32 -0.15
CA LEU A 38 -12.39 -9.60 -1.48
C LEU A 38 -11.94 -8.59 -2.53
N GLU A 39 -11.98 -7.30 -2.19
CA GLU A 39 -11.58 -6.24 -3.11
C GLU A 39 -10.09 -6.31 -3.45
N ALA A 40 -9.27 -6.72 -2.49
CA ALA A 40 -7.82 -6.81 -2.63
C ALA A 40 -7.35 -8.20 -3.10
N GLU A 41 -8.22 -9.02 -3.66
CA GLU A 41 -7.85 -10.33 -4.18
C GLU A 41 -6.67 -10.23 -5.15
N GLY A 42 -5.68 -11.08 -4.96
CA GLY A 42 -4.44 -11.05 -5.74
C GLY A 42 -3.32 -10.23 -5.12
N CYS A 43 -3.64 -9.38 -4.13
CA CYS A 43 -2.64 -8.66 -3.36
C CYS A 43 -2.17 -9.48 -2.16
N ASN A 44 -1.09 -9.01 -1.54
CA ASN A 44 -0.62 -9.56 -0.26
C ASN A 44 -1.40 -8.86 0.85
N ILE A 45 -2.18 -9.60 1.61
CA ILE A 45 -3.07 -9.03 2.62
C ILE A 45 -2.58 -9.42 4.02
N ILE A 46 -2.42 -8.42 4.88
CA ILE A 46 -2.02 -8.61 6.27
C ILE A 46 -3.18 -8.15 7.15
N GLY A 47 -3.84 -9.10 7.81
CA GLY A 47 -4.94 -8.79 8.72
C GLY A 47 -4.42 -8.47 10.10
N ILE A 48 -4.88 -7.37 10.69
CA ILE A 48 -4.56 -6.98 12.06
C ILE A 48 -5.84 -6.71 12.86
N PRO A 49 -5.80 -6.84 14.19
CA PRO A 49 -6.96 -6.58 15.04
C PRO A 49 -7.48 -5.15 14.88
N GLY A 50 -8.81 -5.00 14.89
CA GLY A 50 -9.47 -3.71 14.68
C GLY A 50 -9.67 -2.88 15.94
N GLU A 51 -9.00 -3.21 17.03
CA GLU A 51 -9.16 -2.48 18.27
C GLU A 51 -8.47 -1.11 18.23
N HIS A 52 -9.16 -0.10 18.76
CA HIS A 52 -8.58 1.22 18.94
C HIS A 52 -7.84 1.28 20.28
N HIS A 53 -6.57 1.62 20.23
CA HIS A 53 -5.74 1.81 21.40
C HIS A 53 -5.32 3.27 21.51
N LYS A 54 -4.93 3.71 22.72
CA LYS A 54 -4.44 5.08 22.93
C LYS A 54 -3.24 5.43 22.06
N ASN A 55 -2.44 4.44 21.69
CA ASN A 55 -1.23 4.60 20.89
C ASN A 55 -1.41 4.07 19.47
N PHE A 56 -2.60 4.26 18.88
CA PHE A 56 -2.92 3.73 17.55
C PHE A 56 -1.90 4.17 16.49
N ASP A 57 -1.58 5.47 16.42
CA ASP A 57 -0.66 5.99 15.43
C ASP A 57 0.75 5.44 15.59
N MET A 58 1.22 5.27 16.83
CA MET A 58 2.52 4.68 17.11
C MET A 58 2.57 3.20 16.72
N LYS A 59 1.50 2.45 17.00
CA LYS A 59 1.41 1.04 16.60
C LYS A 59 1.39 0.88 15.09
N ARG A 60 0.64 1.73 14.39
CA ARG A 60 0.60 1.76 12.95
C ARG A 60 1.98 2.04 12.37
N TRP A 61 2.67 3.04 12.90
CA TRP A 61 4.00 3.42 12.47
C TRP A 61 5.00 2.26 12.63
N ARG A 62 4.99 1.60 13.80
CA ARG A 62 5.86 0.44 14.08
C ARG A 62 5.57 -0.71 13.12
N LEU A 63 4.30 -1.00 12.87
CA LEU A 63 3.91 -2.07 11.96
C LEU A 63 4.40 -1.80 10.55
N LEU A 64 4.15 -0.61 10.04
CA LEU A 64 4.53 -0.24 8.67
C LEU A 64 6.05 -0.22 8.50
N ASN A 65 6.78 0.32 9.47
CA ASN A 65 8.25 0.31 9.43
C ASN A 65 8.83 -1.09 9.53
N GLY A 66 8.25 -1.95 10.38
CA GLY A 66 8.66 -3.34 10.49
C GLY A 66 8.41 -4.12 9.20
N LEU A 67 7.27 -3.91 8.58
CA LEU A 67 6.92 -4.54 7.32
C LEU A 67 7.87 -4.10 6.21
N VAL A 68 8.10 -2.80 6.06
CA VAL A 68 9.04 -2.27 5.07
C VAL A 68 10.43 -2.82 5.31
N GLY A 69 10.90 -2.81 6.57
CA GLY A 69 12.20 -3.36 6.94
C GLY A 69 12.34 -4.84 6.59
N GLY A 70 11.24 -5.60 6.71
CA GLY A 70 11.23 -7.02 6.41
C GLY A 70 11.25 -7.34 4.92
N ILE A 71 10.58 -6.54 4.10
CA ILE A 71 10.44 -6.84 2.65
C ILE A 71 11.41 -6.08 1.76
N LYS A 72 12.10 -5.07 2.26
CA LYS A 72 12.97 -4.20 1.43
C LYS A 72 14.09 -4.94 0.71
N SER A 73 14.48 -6.11 1.20
CA SER A 73 15.50 -6.93 0.55
C SER A 73 15.02 -7.59 -0.75
N TYR A 74 13.71 -7.62 -0.96
CA TYR A 74 13.09 -8.28 -2.11
C TYR A 74 12.68 -7.31 -3.21
N TYR A 75 12.78 -6.00 -2.96
CA TYR A 75 12.37 -4.97 -3.89
C TYR A 75 13.38 -3.84 -3.95
N ASP A 76 13.59 -3.28 -5.14
CA ASP A 76 14.48 -2.14 -5.32
C ASP A 76 13.89 -0.85 -4.72
N HIS A 77 12.57 -0.71 -4.80
CA HIS A 77 11.86 0.45 -4.29
C HIS A 77 10.57 0.03 -3.61
N ILE A 78 10.21 0.73 -2.54
CA ILE A 78 8.97 0.50 -1.81
C ILE A 78 8.25 1.84 -1.65
N ILE A 79 6.98 1.88 -2.01
CA ILE A 79 6.13 3.05 -1.83
C ILE A 79 5.16 2.76 -0.67
N VAL A 80 5.17 3.64 0.33
CA VAL A 80 4.26 3.54 1.47
C VAL A 80 3.35 4.76 1.47
N GLY A 81 2.05 4.53 1.63
CA GLY A 81 1.10 5.62 1.68
C GLY A 81 -0.24 5.18 2.25
N ASP A 82 -1.06 6.14 2.59
CA ASP A 82 -2.42 5.87 3.00
C ASP A 82 -3.28 5.52 1.78
N VAL A 83 -4.39 4.82 2.03
CA VAL A 83 -5.27 4.35 0.96
C VAL A 83 -5.92 5.48 0.17
N ASP A 84 -6.04 6.67 0.78
CA ASP A 84 -6.60 7.87 0.14
C ASP A 84 -5.54 8.75 -0.55
N GLU A 85 -4.29 8.30 -0.59
CA GLU A 85 -3.18 9.02 -1.22
C GLU A 85 -2.66 8.25 -2.43
N LEU A 86 -2.53 8.94 -3.56
CA LEU A 86 -1.96 8.36 -4.78
C LEU A 86 -0.75 9.17 -5.22
N LEU A 87 0.35 8.48 -5.48
CA LEU A 87 1.54 9.10 -6.05
C LEU A 87 1.38 9.18 -7.56
N VAL A 88 1.32 10.40 -8.08
CA VAL A 88 1.17 10.67 -9.50
C VAL A 88 2.27 11.62 -9.95
N LEU A 89 2.95 11.28 -11.02
CA LEU A 89 3.97 12.16 -11.58
C LEU A 89 3.31 13.29 -12.39
N ASP A 90 3.99 14.44 -12.40
CA ASP A 90 3.61 15.55 -13.26
C ASP A 90 3.64 15.07 -14.73
N PRO A 91 2.57 15.26 -15.49
CA PRO A 91 2.56 14.91 -16.93
C PRO A 91 3.70 15.54 -17.72
N GLU A 92 4.18 16.70 -17.29
CA GLU A 92 5.31 17.38 -17.93
C GLU A 92 6.64 16.64 -17.75
N ALA A 93 6.72 15.71 -16.79
CA ALA A 93 7.93 14.91 -16.60
C ALA A 93 8.21 13.96 -17.77
N GLY A 94 7.19 13.64 -18.58
CA GLY A 94 7.36 12.83 -19.78
C GLY A 94 7.59 11.34 -19.54
N VAL A 95 7.51 10.89 -18.29
CA VAL A 95 7.70 9.49 -17.91
C VAL A 95 6.58 9.04 -16.99
N ASP A 96 6.26 7.74 -16.97
CA ASP A 96 5.33 7.19 -16.01
C ASP A 96 6.03 6.87 -14.69
N LEU A 97 5.25 6.52 -13.67
CA LEU A 97 5.78 6.24 -12.34
C LEU A 97 6.80 5.09 -12.36
N LEU A 98 6.51 4.04 -13.09
CA LEU A 98 7.39 2.87 -13.14
C LEU A 98 8.73 3.20 -13.78
N GLU A 99 8.74 3.95 -14.88
CA GLU A 99 9.97 4.39 -15.54
C GLU A 99 10.78 5.31 -14.63
N TRP A 100 10.10 6.24 -13.95
CA TRP A 100 10.76 7.14 -13.01
C TRP A 100 11.45 6.38 -11.88
N LEU A 101 10.79 5.36 -11.32
CA LEU A 101 11.36 4.53 -10.24
C LEU A 101 12.64 3.83 -10.66
N LYS A 102 12.77 3.45 -11.94
CA LYS A 102 13.99 2.82 -12.45
C LYS A 102 15.19 3.75 -12.44
N THR A 103 14.96 5.08 -12.41
CA THR A 103 16.03 6.09 -12.40
C THR A 103 16.46 6.45 -10.99
N VAL A 104 15.66 6.08 -9.97
CA VAL A 104 15.94 6.41 -8.56
C VAL A 104 16.85 5.35 -7.97
N PRO A 105 17.97 5.72 -7.29
CA PRO A 105 18.84 4.76 -6.62
C PRO A 105 18.09 3.96 -5.56
N SER A 106 18.38 2.67 -5.49
CA SER A 106 17.78 1.77 -4.50
C SER A 106 18.39 1.95 -3.12
#